data_fc69bedddc80753cb275809a3be0f7a8
#
_entry.id   fc69bedddc80753cb275809a3be0f7a8
#
_cell.length_a   1.000
_cell.length_b   1.000
_cell.length_c   1.000
_cell.angle_alpha   90.00
_cell.angle_beta   90.00
_cell.angle_gamma   90.00
#
_symmetry.space_group_name_H-M   'P 1'
#
loop_
_entity.id
_entity.type
_entity.pdbx_description
1 polymer ?
#
loop_
_entity_poly.entity_id
_entity_poly.type
_entity_poly.pdbx_seq_one_letter_code
_entity_poly.pdbx_strand_id
1 'polypeptide(L)'
;TLSLHDALPISMCEEPEEVMALFEYMCDFYTEVTRRIWPYVKPDVLTLMDDTAAWAAPFISREMYHDMVLPFHDRQAKFGRDAGIPITMHNCGKAEVFMEDLRGIGVNAWDPAQTCNDLKGVQEKFGNSLVLMGCWDARGHLLAPDVTEEEIRQSVRDTMDAYAPGGGFCWCGGYLGAVDDTEVIRKNGILFDEVYRYGDAFYKK
;
A
#
# COMPACT_ATOMS: atom_id res chain seq x y z
N THR A 1 9.90 24.91 -11.62
CA THR A 1 9.14 23.84 -12.29
C THR A 1 8.40 23.07 -11.23
N LEU A 2 7.07 23.12 -11.24
CA LEU A 2 6.22 22.27 -10.41
C LEU A 2 6.48 20.81 -10.80
N SER A 3 6.54 19.92 -9.81
CA SER A 3 6.58 18.49 -10.07
C SER A 3 5.20 18.02 -10.58
N LEU A 4 5.12 16.86 -11.23
CA LEU A 4 3.84 16.27 -11.59
C LEU A 4 2.95 16.00 -10.35
N HIS A 5 3.57 15.75 -9.19
CA HIS A 5 2.89 15.57 -7.91
C HIS A 5 2.23 16.86 -7.38
N ASP A 6 2.75 18.03 -7.74
CA ASP A 6 2.15 19.30 -7.37
C ASP A 6 1.11 19.77 -8.40
N ALA A 7 1.35 19.46 -9.68
CA ALA A 7 0.50 19.95 -10.78
C ALA A 7 -0.93 19.38 -10.70
N LEU A 8 -1.07 18.07 -10.50
CA LEU A 8 -2.38 17.42 -10.50
C LEU A 8 -3.31 17.89 -9.36
N PRO A 9 -2.89 17.96 -8.08
CA PRO A 9 -3.71 18.51 -7.02
C PRO A 9 -4.12 19.97 -7.23
N ILE A 10 -3.24 20.79 -7.83
CA ILE A 10 -3.57 22.18 -8.19
C ILE A 10 -4.66 22.20 -9.26
N SER A 11 -4.48 21.40 -10.33
CA SER A 11 -5.49 21.33 -11.41
C SER A 11 -6.83 20.78 -10.92
N MET A 12 -6.84 19.85 -9.95
CA MET A 12 -8.09 19.38 -9.32
C MET A 12 -8.86 20.51 -8.63
N CYS A 13 -8.18 21.56 -8.15
CA CYS A 13 -8.81 22.73 -7.55
C CYS A 13 -9.21 23.78 -8.61
N GLU A 14 -8.36 24.00 -9.62
CA GLU A 14 -8.52 25.10 -10.57
C GLU A 14 -9.36 24.72 -11.79
N GLU A 15 -9.25 23.47 -12.25
CA GLU A 15 -9.89 22.95 -13.47
C GLU A 15 -10.48 21.54 -13.23
N PRO A 16 -11.40 21.36 -12.26
CA PRO A 16 -11.89 20.05 -11.86
C PRO A 16 -12.58 19.28 -12.99
N GLU A 17 -13.29 19.94 -13.88
CA GLU A 17 -13.98 19.30 -15.01
C GLU A 17 -12.99 18.65 -15.99
N GLU A 18 -11.89 19.33 -16.29
CA GLU A 18 -10.84 18.83 -17.19
C GLU A 18 -10.10 17.64 -16.55
N VAL A 19 -9.84 17.71 -15.24
CA VAL A 19 -9.22 16.60 -14.51
C VAL A 19 -10.15 15.39 -14.47
N MET A 20 -11.44 15.60 -14.23
CA MET A 20 -12.43 14.50 -14.26
C MET A 20 -12.52 13.87 -15.65
N ALA A 21 -12.46 14.66 -16.72
CA ALA A 21 -12.44 14.14 -18.09
C ALA A 21 -11.17 13.31 -18.37
N LEU A 22 -10.01 13.74 -17.84
CA LEU A 22 -8.77 13.00 -17.92
C LEU A 22 -8.87 11.66 -17.16
N PHE A 23 -9.39 11.67 -15.94
CA PHE A 23 -9.58 10.45 -15.14
C PHE A 23 -10.55 9.48 -15.80
N GLU A 24 -11.63 9.98 -16.38
CA GLU A 24 -12.58 9.15 -17.16
C GLU A 24 -11.87 8.47 -18.33
N TYR A 25 -11.11 9.23 -19.12
CA TYR A 25 -10.35 8.67 -20.25
C TYR A 25 -9.34 7.60 -19.80
N MET A 26 -8.59 7.86 -18.73
CA MET A 26 -7.61 6.91 -18.19
C MET A 26 -8.30 5.66 -17.65
N CYS A 27 -9.38 5.84 -16.90
CA CYS A 27 -10.15 4.72 -16.34
C CYS A 27 -10.75 3.84 -17.44
N ASP A 28 -11.30 4.43 -18.49
CA ASP A 28 -11.82 3.70 -19.65
C ASP A 28 -10.72 2.88 -20.32
N PHE A 29 -9.53 3.47 -20.50
CA PHE A 29 -8.39 2.77 -21.06
C PHE A 29 -7.97 1.57 -20.19
N TYR A 30 -7.74 1.78 -18.88
CA TYR A 30 -7.29 0.72 -18.00
C TYR A 30 -8.35 -0.37 -17.78
N THR A 31 -9.62 0.00 -17.70
CA THR A 31 -10.71 -1.00 -17.58
C THR A 31 -10.84 -1.83 -18.85
N GLU A 32 -10.68 -1.23 -20.04
CA GLU A 32 -10.71 -1.97 -21.31
C GLU A 32 -9.49 -2.92 -21.43
N VAL A 33 -8.29 -2.48 -21.05
CA VAL A 33 -7.09 -3.36 -20.99
C VAL A 33 -7.36 -4.52 -20.04
N THR A 34 -7.82 -4.24 -18.82
CA THR A 34 -8.14 -5.27 -17.82
C THR A 34 -9.16 -6.26 -18.36
N ARG A 35 -10.26 -5.77 -18.95
CA ARG A 35 -11.31 -6.61 -19.53
C ARG A 35 -10.78 -7.57 -20.60
N ARG A 36 -9.82 -7.11 -21.44
CA ARG A 36 -9.22 -7.94 -22.50
C ARG A 36 -8.28 -9.00 -21.97
N ILE A 37 -7.48 -8.67 -20.95
CA ILE A 37 -6.49 -9.62 -20.41
C ILE A 37 -7.10 -10.59 -19.39
N TRP A 38 -8.19 -10.21 -18.71
CA TRP A 38 -8.81 -10.95 -17.61
C TRP A 38 -9.05 -12.44 -17.88
N PRO A 39 -9.59 -12.84 -19.06
CA PRO A 39 -9.85 -14.26 -19.36
C PRO A 39 -8.57 -15.11 -19.42
N TYR A 40 -7.41 -14.47 -19.66
CA TYR A 40 -6.12 -15.16 -19.83
C TYR A 40 -5.30 -15.20 -18.57
N VAL A 41 -5.36 -14.14 -17.76
CA VAL A 41 -4.52 -13.99 -16.55
C VAL A 41 -5.08 -14.80 -15.38
N LYS A 42 -6.40 -14.82 -15.18
CA LYS A 42 -7.08 -15.49 -14.06
C LYS A 42 -6.40 -15.21 -12.72
N PRO A 43 -6.36 -13.94 -12.28
CA PRO A 43 -5.63 -13.58 -11.08
C PRO A 43 -6.29 -14.13 -9.81
N ASP A 44 -5.48 -14.41 -8.79
CA ASP A 44 -5.95 -14.74 -7.44
C ASP A 44 -6.18 -13.48 -6.58
N VAL A 45 -5.58 -12.36 -6.94
CA VAL A 45 -5.71 -11.06 -6.28
C VAL A 45 -5.70 -9.96 -7.34
N LEU A 46 -6.55 -8.95 -7.18
CA LEU A 46 -6.51 -7.72 -7.97
C LEU A 46 -5.81 -6.62 -7.16
N THR A 47 -4.77 -6.02 -7.71
CA THR A 47 -4.13 -4.85 -7.12
C THR A 47 -4.52 -3.59 -7.87
N LEU A 48 -5.12 -2.63 -7.16
CA LEU A 48 -5.27 -1.24 -7.60
C LEU A 48 -4.00 -0.48 -7.19
N MET A 49 -3.56 0.47 -8.01
CA MET A 49 -2.33 1.22 -7.76
C MET A 49 -2.57 2.70 -7.94
N ASP A 50 -2.31 3.47 -6.88
CA ASP A 50 -2.29 4.91 -6.90
C ASP A 50 -1.51 5.44 -5.68
N ASP A 51 -0.88 6.61 -5.82
CA ASP A 51 -0.19 7.29 -4.74
C ASP A 51 -0.87 8.65 -4.49
N THR A 52 -1.75 8.70 -3.49
CA THR A 52 -2.54 9.89 -3.15
C THR A 52 -1.99 10.66 -1.95
N ALA A 53 -0.83 10.26 -1.43
CA ALA A 53 -0.22 10.87 -0.26
C ALA A 53 1.30 10.90 -0.31
N ALA A 54 1.88 11.96 0.27
CA ALA A 54 3.28 11.98 0.67
C ALA A 54 3.45 11.38 2.08
N TRP A 55 4.71 11.21 2.51
CA TRP A 55 5.03 10.74 3.87
C TRP A 55 4.39 11.59 4.97
N ALA A 56 4.34 12.90 4.80
CA ALA A 56 3.90 13.86 5.82
C ALA A 56 2.38 14.09 5.83
N ALA A 57 1.74 14.03 4.65
CA ALA A 57 0.32 14.34 4.47
C ALA A 57 -0.21 13.79 3.14
N PRO A 58 -1.54 13.62 3.00
CA PRO A 58 -2.19 13.42 1.72
C PRO A 58 -1.95 14.59 0.76
N PHE A 59 -1.94 14.32 -0.55
CA PHE A 59 -1.87 15.36 -1.59
C PHE A 59 -3.18 16.10 -1.76
N ILE A 60 -4.29 15.44 -1.45
CA ILE A 60 -5.67 15.92 -1.61
C ILE A 60 -6.47 15.66 -0.35
N SER A 61 -7.57 16.40 -0.15
CA SER A 61 -8.47 16.14 0.98
C SER A 61 -9.24 14.83 0.79
N ARG A 62 -9.82 14.31 1.88
CA ARG A 62 -10.66 13.12 1.81
C ARG A 62 -11.89 13.36 0.92
N GLU A 63 -12.48 14.56 0.98
CA GLU A 63 -13.62 14.94 0.15
C GLU A 63 -13.25 14.93 -1.33
N MET A 64 -12.11 15.53 -1.69
CA MET A 64 -11.63 15.51 -3.08
C MET A 64 -11.36 14.08 -3.56
N TYR A 65 -10.75 13.25 -2.70
CA TYR A 65 -10.54 11.83 -3.02
C TYR A 65 -11.87 11.12 -3.27
N HIS A 66 -12.83 11.29 -2.35
CA HIS A 66 -14.15 10.66 -2.42
C HIS A 66 -14.91 11.05 -3.70
N ASP A 67 -14.89 12.34 -4.04
CA ASP A 67 -15.71 12.86 -5.14
C ASP A 67 -15.02 12.70 -6.51
N MET A 68 -13.69 12.80 -6.58
CA MET A 68 -12.97 12.89 -7.84
C MET A 68 -12.14 11.64 -8.19
N VAL A 69 -11.72 10.83 -7.21
CA VAL A 69 -10.83 9.68 -7.44
C VAL A 69 -11.52 8.34 -7.17
N LEU A 70 -12.20 8.23 -6.06
CA LEU A 70 -12.85 6.99 -5.60
C LEU A 70 -13.79 6.36 -6.65
N PRO A 71 -14.60 7.13 -7.42
CA PRO A 71 -15.49 6.54 -8.44
C PRO A 71 -14.72 5.73 -9.50
N PHE A 72 -13.51 6.14 -9.83
CA PHE A 72 -12.67 5.43 -10.80
C PHE A 72 -12.03 4.19 -10.19
N HIS A 73 -11.59 4.26 -8.94
CA HIS A 73 -11.15 3.07 -8.19
C HIS A 73 -12.28 2.05 -8.02
N ASP A 74 -13.51 2.49 -7.76
CA ASP A 74 -14.67 1.60 -7.66
C ASP A 74 -14.93 0.84 -8.97
N ARG A 75 -14.83 1.53 -10.13
CA ARG A 75 -14.96 0.88 -11.45
C ARG A 75 -13.91 -0.18 -11.68
N GLN A 76 -12.66 0.07 -11.29
CA GLN A 76 -11.57 -0.90 -11.40
C GLN A 76 -11.73 -2.04 -10.38
N ALA A 77 -12.11 -1.74 -9.14
CA ALA A 77 -12.36 -2.73 -8.09
C ALA A 77 -13.47 -3.71 -8.44
N LYS A 78 -14.41 -3.30 -9.30
CA LYS A 78 -15.52 -4.14 -9.76
C LYS A 78 -15.06 -5.47 -10.38
N PHE A 79 -13.93 -5.52 -11.07
CA PHE A 79 -13.38 -6.76 -11.59
C PHE A 79 -13.08 -7.79 -10.50
N GLY A 80 -12.48 -7.36 -9.40
CA GLY A 80 -12.20 -8.23 -8.25
C GLY A 80 -13.47 -8.68 -7.54
N ARG A 81 -14.42 -7.73 -7.32
CA ARG A 81 -15.70 -8.05 -6.68
C ARG A 81 -16.52 -9.05 -7.51
N ASP A 82 -16.61 -8.84 -8.81
CA ASP A 82 -17.38 -9.72 -9.72
C ASP A 82 -16.74 -11.13 -9.81
N ALA A 83 -15.41 -11.22 -9.68
CA ALA A 83 -14.70 -12.49 -9.66
C ALA A 83 -14.63 -13.14 -8.27
N GLY A 84 -15.04 -12.44 -7.20
CA GLY A 84 -14.97 -12.94 -5.83
C GLY A 84 -13.54 -13.11 -5.31
N ILE A 85 -12.58 -12.35 -5.84
CA ILE A 85 -11.17 -12.38 -5.41
C ILE A 85 -10.83 -11.18 -4.54
N PRO A 86 -9.82 -11.29 -3.65
CA PRO A 86 -9.35 -10.18 -2.84
C PRO A 86 -8.85 -9.01 -3.69
N ILE A 87 -9.06 -7.80 -3.17
CA ILE A 87 -8.61 -6.55 -3.79
C ILE A 87 -7.60 -5.88 -2.85
N THR A 88 -6.41 -5.63 -3.35
CA THR A 88 -5.37 -4.86 -2.67
C THR A 88 -5.30 -3.47 -3.25
N MET A 89 -5.07 -2.47 -2.41
CA MET A 89 -4.76 -1.11 -2.83
C MET A 89 -3.31 -0.78 -2.49
N HIS A 90 -2.52 -0.49 -3.52
CA HIS A 90 -1.22 0.13 -3.35
C HIS A 90 -1.39 1.63 -3.21
N ASN A 91 -1.03 2.19 -2.05
CA ASN A 91 -1.11 3.63 -1.80
C ASN A 91 -0.06 4.01 -0.75
N CYS A 92 1.04 4.59 -1.21
CA CYS A 92 2.13 5.03 -0.37
C CYS A 92 1.76 6.26 0.47
N GLY A 93 2.58 6.55 1.48
CA GLY A 93 2.49 7.77 2.29
C GLY A 93 1.43 7.70 3.38
N LYS A 94 1.02 8.88 3.83
CA LYS A 94 0.05 9.06 4.93
C LYS A 94 -1.38 8.96 4.41
N ALA A 95 -1.76 7.76 3.97
CA ALA A 95 -3.00 7.48 3.25
C ALA A 95 -4.13 6.90 4.12
N GLU A 96 -3.94 6.77 5.44
CA GLU A 96 -4.92 6.17 6.38
C GLU A 96 -6.31 6.79 6.30
N VAL A 97 -6.39 8.07 5.96
CA VAL A 97 -7.64 8.83 5.86
C VAL A 97 -8.57 8.30 4.75
N PHE A 98 -8.04 7.62 3.75
CA PHE A 98 -8.79 7.07 2.62
C PHE A 98 -9.26 5.63 2.83
N MET A 99 -8.80 4.95 3.90
CA MET A 99 -9.04 3.51 4.08
C MET A 99 -10.52 3.17 4.28
N GLU A 100 -11.32 4.07 4.84
CA GLU A 100 -12.76 3.85 4.98
C GLU A 100 -13.47 3.81 3.62
N ASP A 101 -13.14 4.76 2.76
CA ASP A 101 -13.69 4.84 1.40
C ASP A 101 -13.25 3.64 0.55
N LEU A 102 -11.98 3.27 0.63
CA LEU A 102 -11.42 2.10 -0.04
C LEU A 102 -12.06 0.79 0.44
N ARG A 103 -12.32 0.65 1.75
CA ARG A 103 -13.10 -0.49 2.27
C ARG A 103 -14.51 -0.52 1.70
N GLY A 104 -15.13 0.64 1.54
CA GLY A 104 -16.47 0.78 0.95
C GLY A 104 -16.59 0.21 -0.46
N ILE A 105 -15.55 0.30 -1.26
CA ILE A 105 -15.49 -0.27 -2.61
C ILE A 105 -14.95 -1.71 -2.67
N GLY A 106 -14.68 -2.34 -1.52
CA GLY A 106 -14.31 -3.75 -1.44
C GLY A 106 -12.81 -4.05 -1.34
N VAL A 107 -11.95 -3.05 -1.10
CA VAL A 107 -10.51 -3.27 -0.85
C VAL A 107 -10.33 -4.08 0.43
N ASN A 108 -9.54 -5.16 0.38
CA ASN A 108 -9.30 -6.09 1.48
C ASN A 108 -7.89 -5.96 2.09
N ALA A 109 -6.96 -5.35 1.36
CA ALA A 109 -5.60 -5.15 1.84
C ALA A 109 -5.04 -3.80 1.38
N TRP A 110 -4.19 -3.21 2.20
CA TRP A 110 -3.48 -1.96 1.93
C TRP A 110 -1.97 -2.20 1.91
N ASP A 111 -1.33 -1.82 0.82
CA ASP A 111 0.09 -1.97 0.53
C ASP A 111 0.67 -0.65 -0.01
N PRO A 112 1.79 -0.15 0.50
CA PRO A 112 2.38 -0.50 1.80
C PRO A 112 1.71 0.27 2.95
N ALA A 113 1.36 -0.43 4.01
CA ALA A 113 0.93 0.21 5.26
C ALA A 113 2.15 0.79 5.98
N GLN A 114 2.54 2.03 5.62
CA GLN A 114 3.77 2.66 6.09
C GLN A 114 3.64 3.26 7.49
N THR A 115 4.75 3.29 8.23
CA THR A 115 4.80 3.69 9.65
C THR A 115 4.53 5.17 9.92
N CYS A 116 4.34 6.00 8.89
CA CYS A 116 3.86 7.38 9.03
C CYS A 116 2.37 7.47 9.40
N ASN A 117 1.63 6.36 9.34
CA ASN A 117 0.21 6.27 9.62
C ASN A 117 -0.07 5.77 11.05
N ASP A 118 -1.27 6.03 11.56
CA ASP A 118 -1.77 5.37 12.78
C ASP A 118 -2.25 3.94 12.47
N LEU A 119 -1.29 3.06 12.23
CA LEU A 119 -1.57 1.67 11.83
C LEU A 119 -2.32 0.89 12.92
N LYS A 120 -2.12 1.23 14.21
CA LYS A 120 -2.86 0.61 15.30
C LYS A 120 -4.32 1.03 15.29
N GLY A 121 -4.60 2.32 15.14
CA GLY A 121 -5.97 2.80 14.98
C GLY A 121 -6.67 2.21 13.74
N VAL A 122 -5.96 2.05 12.63
CA VAL A 122 -6.48 1.36 11.44
C VAL A 122 -6.79 -0.11 11.74
N GLN A 123 -5.87 -0.83 12.40
CA GLN A 123 -6.08 -2.24 12.78
C GLN A 123 -7.25 -2.41 13.77
N GLU A 124 -7.38 -1.53 14.75
CA GLU A 124 -8.50 -1.54 15.69
C GLU A 124 -9.84 -1.27 14.99
N LYS A 125 -9.86 -0.31 14.06
CA LYS A 125 -11.07 0.07 13.32
C LYS A 125 -11.57 -1.02 12.38
N PHE A 126 -10.67 -1.65 11.63
CA PHE A 126 -11.05 -2.56 10.54
C PHE A 126 -10.86 -4.04 10.87
N GLY A 127 -10.04 -4.37 11.87
CA GLY A 127 -9.70 -5.75 12.21
C GLY A 127 -9.19 -6.52 10.99
N ASN A 128 -9.60 -7.79 10.86
CA ASN A 128 -9.21 -8.63 9.73
C ASN A 128 -9.91 -8.30 8.41
N SER A 129 -10.80 -7.30 8.38
CA SER A 129 -11.46 -6.89 7.14
C SER A 129 -10.57 -6.04 6.23
N LEU A 130 -9.48 -5.47 6.78
CA LEU A 130 -8.43 -4.77 6.03
C LEU A 130 -7.07 -5.29 6.47
N VAL A 131 -6.41 -6.05 5.62
CA VAL A 131 -5.05 -6.54 5.88
C VAL A 131 -4.04 -5.41 5.70
N LEU A 132 -3.21 -5.16 6.70
CA LEU A 132 -2.08 -4.24 6.61
C LEU A 132 -0.88 -4.99 6.03
N MET A 133 -0.46 -4.62 4.83
CA MET A 133 0.72 -5.17 4.17
C MET A 133 1.88 -4.19 4.36
N GLY A 134 2.85 -4.51 5.22
CA GLY A 134 3.96 -3.63 5.55
C GLY A 134 4.19 -3.48 7.04
N CYS A 135 3.79 -2.36 7.60
CA CYS A 135 3.98 -1.98 9.01
C CYS A 135 5.45 -1.86 9.44
N TRP A 136 6.39 -1.95 8.49
CA TRP A 136 7.82 -1.83 8.69
C TRP A 136 8.43 -0.93 7.61
N ASP A 137 9.31 -0.04 8.02
CA ASP A 137 10.08 0.82 7.12
C ASP A 137 11.56 0.86 7.57
N ALA A 138 12.45 0.81 6.58
CA ALA A 138 13.87 1.04 6.81
C ALA A 138 14.11 2.54 7.12
N ARG A 139 14.12 2.92 8.40
CA ARG A 139 14.25 4.32 8.84
C ARG A 139 15.20 4.47 10.02
N GLY A 140 15.63 5.73 10.24
CA GLY A 140 16.49 6.06 11.36
C GLY A 140 17.77 5.23 11.36
N HIS A 141 18.08 4.60 12.48
CA HIS A 141 19.28 3.79 12.64
C HIS A 141 19.31 2.54 11.74
N LEU A 142 18.15 2.02 11.32
CA LEU A 142 18.11 0.89 10.38
C LEU A 142 18.75 1.23 9.01
N LEU A 143 18.81 2.51 8.63
CA LEU A 143 19.51 2.96 7.43
C LEU A 143 21.01 3.19 7.65
N ALA A 144 21.47 3.29 8.90
CA ALA A 144 22.84 3.60 9.20
C ALA A 144 23.81 2.52 8.66
N PRO A 145 25.05 2.93 8.27
CA PRO A 145 26.05 1.97 7.78
C PRO A 145 26.50 0.97 8.85
N ASP A 146 26.41 1.34 10.12
CA ASP A 146 26.82 0.58 11.30
C ASP A 146 25.69 -0.22 11.95
N VAL A 147 24.49 -0.27 11.32
CA VAL A 147 23.38 -1.10 11.81
C VAL A 147 23.82 -2.56 11.90
N THR A 148 23.63 -3.15 13.06
CA THR A 148 23.97 -4.53 13.31
C THR A 148 22.93 -5.50 12.77
N GLU A 149 23.34 -6.74 12.55
CA GLU A 149 22.43 -7.81 12.16
C GLU A 149 21.30 -8.00 13.18
N GLU A 150 21.64 -7.96 14.48
CA GLU A 150 20.64 -8.14 15.54
C GLU A 150 19.60 -7.02 15.59
N GLU A 151 19.97 -5.78 15.33
CA GLU A 151 19.03 -4.65 15.25
C GLU A 151 18.05 -4.83 14.09
N ILE A 152 18.52 -5.31 12.93
CA ILE A 152 17.64 -5.63 11.79
C ILE A 152 16.68 -6.75 12.20
N ARG A 153 17.17 -7.85 12.78
CA ARG A 153 16.34 -8.97 13.23
C ARG A 153 15.33 -8.56 14.29
N GLN A 154 15.76 -7.75 15.26
CA GLN A 154 14.87 -7.26 16.32
C GLN A 154 13.74 -6.40 15.75
N SER A 155 14.03 -5.54 14.76
CA SER A 155 12.99 -4.72 14.12
C SER A 155 11.90 -5.56 13.43
N VAL A 156 12.26 -6.71 12.89
CA VAL A 156 11.31 -7.67 12.32
C VAL A 156 10.42 -8.27 13.42
N ARG A 157 11.04 -8.75 14.51
CA ARG A 157 10.30 -9.33 15.64
C ARG A 157 9.34 -8.34 16.25
N ASP A 158 9.81 -7.11 16.52
CA ASP A 158 8.99 -6.03 17.08
C ASP A 158 7.77 -5.71 16.20
N THR A 159 7.96 -5.68 14.88
CA THR A 159 6.86 -5.45 13.93
C THR A 159 5.86 -6.61 13.95
N MET A 160 6.33 -7.85 13.89
CA MET A 160 5.44 -9.01 13.91
C MET A 160 4.69 -9.12 15.25
N ASP A 161 5.37 -8.93 16.37
CA ASP A 161 4.73 -8.97 17.70
C ASP A 161 3.69 -7.86 17.85
N ALA A 162 3.92 -6.71 17.21
CA ALA A 162 2.97 -5.60 17.25
C ALA A 162 1.74 -5.83 16.38
N TYR A 163 1.86 -6.36 15.17
CA TYR A 163 0.79 -6.32 14.18
C TYR A 163 0.23 -7.69 13.77
N ALA A 164 0.95 -8.80 13.97
CA ALA A 164 0.50 -10.12 13.57
C ALA A 164 -0.53 -10.80 14.52
N PRO A 165 -0.58 -10.50 15.86
CA PRO A 165 -1.56 -11.11 16.73
C PRO A 165 -3.00 -10.86 16.29
N GLY A 166 -3.79 -11.93 16.16
CA GLY A 166 -5.19 -11.84 15.74
C GLY A 166 -5.41 -11.85 14.23
N GLY A 167 -4.35 -11.80 13.42
CA GLY A 167 -4.44 -11.76 11.96
C GLY A 167 -4.49 -10.33 11.39
N GLY A 168 -4.84 -10.20 10.10
CA GLY A 168 -4.94 -8.89 9.42
C GLY A 168 -3.58 -8.23 9.14
N PHE A 169 -2.49 -8.99 9.13
CA PHE A 169 -1.15 -8.53 8.84
C PHE A 169 -0.49 -9.39 7.77
N CYS A 170 0.27 -8.76 6.88
CA CYS A 170 1.15 -9.41 5.93
C CYS A 170 2.47 -8.64 5.85
N TRP A 171 3.59 -9.34 5.94
CA TRP A 171 4.88 -8.68 5.75
C TRP A 171 5.03 -8.17 4.31
N CYS A 172 5.30 -6.89 4.17
CA CYS A 172 5.70 -6.26 2.92
C CYS A 172 6.68 -5.14 3.27
N GLY A 173 7.93 -5.29 2.90
CA GLY A 173 8.96 -4.29 3.20
C GLY A 173 10.36 -4.84 2.99
N GLY A 174 11.30 -3.94 2.75
CA GLY A 174 12.70 -4.25 2.53
C GLY A 174 13.51 -2.97 2.37
N TYR A 175 14.83 -3.12 2.33
CA TYR A 175 15.74 -2.05 1.99
C TYR A 175 15.73 -1.79 0.49
N LEU A 176 15.58 -0.54 0.09
CA LEU A 176 15.59 -0.11 -1.31
C LEU A 176 16.97 0.46 -1.66
N GLY A 177 17.44 0.16 -2.86
CA GLY A 177 18.70 0.67 -3.39
C GLY A 177 19.00 0.10 -4.78
N ALA A 178 20.23 0.32 -5.27
CA ALA A 178 20.65 -0.25 -6.55
C ALA A 178 20.67 -1.79 -6.49
N VAL A 179 20.41 -2.43 -7.62
CA VAL A 179 20.31 -3.91 -7.70
C VAL A 179 21.61 -4.61 -7.31
N ASP A 180 22.74 -3.94 -7.51
CA ASP A 180 24.09 -4.41 -7.20
C ASP A 180 24.69 -3.83 -5.91
N ASP A 181 23.89 -3.11 -5.13
CA ASP A 181 24.30 -2.59 -3.82
C ASP A 181 24.45 -3.75 -2.82
N THR A 182 25.71 -4.07 -2.50
CA THR A 182 26.06 -5.18 -1.62
C THR A 182 25.51 -5.02 -0.20
N GLU A 183 25.40 -3.78 0.31
CA GLU A 183 24.82 -3.53 1.63
C GLU A 183 23.31 -3.73 1.63
N VAL A 184 22.61 -3.28 0.60
CA VAL A 184 21.18 -3.53 0.44
C VAL A 184 20.91 -5.02 0.33
N ILE A 185 21.69 -5.74 -0.47
CA ILE A 185 21.58 -7.21 -0.59
C ILE A 185 21.82 -7.89 0.77
N ARG A 186 22.88 -7.50 1.49
CA ARG A 186 23.19 -8.05 2.82
C ARG A 186 22.08 -7.80 3.81
N LYS A 187 21.62 -6.55 3.94
CA LYS A 187 20.55 -6.15 4.87
C LYS A 187 19.23 -6.86 4.55
N ASN A 188 18.86 -6.95 3.28
CA ASN A 188 17.66 -7.69 2.87
C ASN A 188 17.80 -9.20 3.14
N GLY A 189 19.00 -9.77 2.98
CA GLY A 189 19.25 -11.17 3.34
C GLY A 189 18.96 -11.46 4.81
N ILE A 190 19.44 -10.59 5.71
CA ILE A 190 19.19 -10.69 7.17
C ILE A 190 17.71 -10.49 7.48
N LEU A 191 17.11 -9.44 6.88
CA LEU A 191 15.70 -9.10 7.09
C LEU A 191 14.78 -10.27 6.72
N PHE A 192 14.91 -10.79 5.50
CA PHE A 192 14.03 -11.86 5.03
C PHE A 192 14.30 -13.21 5.71
N ASP A 193 15.56 -13.51 6.08
CA ASP A 193 15.85 -14.69 6.92
C ASP A 193 15.07 -14.64 8.24
N GLU A 194 15.05 -13.48 8.92
CA GLU A 194 14.29 -13.33 10.16
C GLU A 194 12.78 -13.34 9.93
N VAL A 195 12.29 -12.70 8.86
CA VAL A 195 10.86 -12.75 8.50
C VAL A 195 10.38 -14.18 8.36
N TYR A 196 11.13 -15.03 7.66
CA TYR A 196 10.76 -16.43 7.49
C TYR A 196 10.89 -17.23 8.78
N ARG A 197 12.00 -17.10 9.51
CA ARG A 197 12.27 -17.88 10.73
C ARG A 197 11.31 -17.51 11.86
N TYR A 198 11.17 -16.21 12.13
CA TYR A 198 10.30 -15.74 13.21
C TYR A 198 8.82 -15.93 12.87
N GLY A 199 8.42 -15.62 11.63
CA GLY A 199 7.06 -15.81 11.16
C GLY A 199 6.61 -17.27 11.20
N ASP A 200 7.47 -18.20 10.75
CA ASP A 200 7.18 -19.66 10.84
C ASP A 200 6.98 -20.11 12.31
N ALA A 201 7.85 -19.65 13.20
CA ALA A 201 7.72 -19.95 14.62
C ALA A 201 6.50 -19.28 15.28
N PHE A 202 6.15 -18.06 14.82
CA PHE A 202 5.01 -17.29 15.34
C PHE A 202 3.67 -17.97 15.02
N TYR A 203 3.48 -18.40 13.77
CA TYR A 203 2.20 -18.96 13.31
C TYR A 203 2.03 -20.47 13.56
N LYS A 204 3.06 -21.17 14.02
CA LYS A 204 2.97 -22.59 14.43
C LYS A 204 2.62 -22.80 15.91
N LYS A 205 2.50 -21.74 16.68
CA LYS A 205 2.05 -21.77 18.08
C LYS A 205 0.53 -21.88 18.15
#